data_a536a4c5582a7b7a725831ba3659f469
#
_entry.id   a536a4c5582a7b7a725831ba3659f469
#
_cell.length_a   1.000
_cell.length_b   1.000
_cell.length_c   1.000
_cell.angle_alpha   90.00
_cell.angle_beta   90.00
_cell.angle_gamma   90.00
#
_symmetry.space_group_name_H-M   'P 1'
#
loop_
_entity.id
_entity.type
_entity.pdbx_description
1 polymer ?
#
loop_
_entity_poly.entity_id
_entity_poly.type
_entity_poly.pdbx_seq_one_letter_code
_entity_poly.pdbx_strand_id
1 'polypeptide(L)'
;RGIKRFFLNGKPILLNGLLDQGYWPEGLYTPPSDGAVEHELHTVRELGFNLLRKHAKIEPQRWYYHCDKLGIIVWQDMVNGGGAYPMWYVTYLTNALQPLLRHAPDGKLLWGLLGRGSARSREEYSRELADTVSALGQHPSIGCWVPFNEGWGQFDAEKATKALRALDPTRLVDEASGWFDRGGGDVHSI
;
A
#
# COMPACT_ATOMS: atom_id res chain seq x y z
N ARG A 1 -25.86 15.61 7.44
CA ARG A 1 -24.52 15.00 7.52
C ARG A 1 -24.20 14.40 6.16
N GLY A 2 -23.13 14.90 5.48
CA GLY A 2 -22.75 14.45 4.14
C GLY A 2 -22.13 13.04 4.18
N ILE A 3 -22.36 12.27 3.11
CA ILE A 3 -21.69 10.97 2.90
C ILE A 3 -20.26 11.28 2.43
N LYS A 4 -19.25 10.72 3.11
CA LYS A 4 -17.86 10.81 2.67
C LYS A 4 -17.71 10.07 1.34
N ARG A 5 -17.04 10.67 0.38
CA ARG A 5 -16.80 10.10 -0.96
C ARG A 5 -15.40 10.48 -1.44
N PHE A 6 -14.85 9.68 -2.33
CA PHE A 6 -13.67 10.06 -3.09
C PHE A 6 -14.05 11.07 -4.17
N PHE A 7 -13.15 12.01 -4.42
CA PHE A 7 -13.28 13.01 -5.47
C PHE A 7 -12.02 13.01 -6.33
N LEU A 8 -12.20 13.00 -7.63
CA LEU A 8 -11.14 13.20 -8.60
C LEU A 8 -11.45 14.47 -9.40
N ASN A 9 -10.54 15.45 -9.37
CA ASN A 9 -10.72 16.74 -10.04
C ASN A 9 -12.06 17.42 -9.73
N GLY A 10 -12.46 17.39 -8.44
CA GLY A 10 -13.69 18.00 -7.95
C GLY A 10 -14.98 17.24 -8.27
N LYS A 11 -14.92 16.08 -8.91
CA LYS A 11 -16.07 15.22 -9.19
C LYS A 11 -16.05 13.97 -8.32
N PRO A 12 -17.19 13.55 -7.76
CA PRO A 12 -17.26 12.31 -7.00
C PRO A 12 -16.96 11.12 -7.90
N ILE A 13 -16.14 10.20 -7.39
CA ILE A 13 -15.76 8.97 -8.09
C ILE A 13 -16.04 7.76 -7.21
N LEU A 14 -16.50 6.68 -7.82
CA LEU A 14 -16.49 5.35 -7.21
C LEU A 14 -15.19 4.65 -7.61
N LEU A 15 -14.44 4.22 -6.61
CA LEU A 15 -13.25 3.40 -6.83
C LEU A 15 -13.66 1.93 -6.88
N ASN A 16 -13.46 1.32 -8.03
CA ASN A 16 -13.66 -0.11 -8.26
C ASN A 16 -12.30 -0.71 -8.60
N GLY A 17 -11.72 -1.46 -7.66
CA GLY A 17 -10.31 -1.85 -7.73
C GLY A 17 -10.06 -3.35 -7.63
N LEU A 18 -8.85 -3.71 -8.06
CA LEU A 18 -8.27 -5.04 -7.91
C LEU A 18 -6.99 -4.96 -7.10
N LEU A 19 -6.69 -6.03 -6.37
CA LEU A 19 -5.38 -6.26 -5.79
C LEU A 19 -4.46 -6.81 -6.88
N ASP A 20 -3.32 -6.17 -7.09
CA ASP A 20 -2.33 -6.55 -8.09
C ASP A 20 -0.98 -6.83 -7.42
N GLN A 21 -0.54 -8.09 -7.45
CA GLN A 21 0.75 -8.52 -6.90
C GLN A 21 1.87 -8.47 -7.93
N GLY A 22 1.55 -8.31 -9.22
CA GLY A 22 2.51 -8.11 -10.29
C GLY A 22 3.42 -9.29 -10.57
N TYR A 23 2.92 -10.53 -10.48
CA TYR A 23 3.67 -11.73 -10.86
C TYR A 23 3.36 -12.14 -12.29
N TRP A 24 4.39 -12.53 -13.01
CA TRP A 24 4.34 -12.94 -14.40
C TRP A 24 4.89 -14.36 -14.57
N PRO A 25 4.25 -15.22 -15.37
CA PRO A 25 4.73 -16.62 -15.56
C PRO A 25 6.15 -16.68 -16.10
N GLU A 26 6.52 -15.79 -17.02
CA GLU A 26 7.83 -15.78 -17.69
C GLU A 26 8.90 -15.06 -16.89
N GLY A 27 8.56 -13.90 -16.30
CA GLY A 27 9.53 -13.00 -15.69
C GLY A 27 9.46 -12.93 -14.16
N LEU A 28 8.57 -13.71 -13.53
CA LEU A 28 8.29 -13.69 -12.10
C LEU A 28 7.93 -12.27 -11.61
N TYR A 29 8.91 -11.50 -11.23
CA TYR A 29 8.75 -10.13 -10.72
C TYR A 29 8.75 -9.05 -11.81
N THR A 30 9.08 -9.40 -13.04
CA THR A 30 9.27 -8.46 -14.15
C THR A 30 8.29 -8.76 -15.27
N PRO A 31 7.53 -7.77 -15.77
CA PRO A 31 6.71 -7.94 -16.94
C PRO A 31 7.55 -8.38 -18.16
N PRO A 32 7.06 -9.30 -19.00
CA PRO A 32 7.83 -9.80 -20.14
C PRO A 32 8.01 -8.73 -21.23
N SER A 33 7.10 -7.76 -21.33
CA SER A 33 7.18 -6.67 -22.30
C SER A 33 6.23 -5.52 -21.91
N ASP A 34 6.41 -4.36 -22.52
CA ASP A 34 5.46 -3.25 -22.40
C ASP A 34 4.07 -3.60 -22.94
N GLY A 35 4.03 -4.34 -24.06
CA GLY A 35 2.77 -4.80 -24.61
C GLY A 35 1.98 -5.70 -23.67
N ALA A 36 2.66 -6.50 -22.83
CA ALA A 36 2.00 -7.28 -21.80
C ALA A 36 1.40 -6.39 -20.70
N VAL A 37 2.12 -5.36 -20.26
CA VAL A 37 1.61 -4.37 -19.31
C VAL A 37 0.41 -3.61 -19.89
N GLU A 38 0.52 -3.12 -21.11
CA GLU A 38 -0.58 -2.41 -21.78
C GLU A 38 -1.83 -3.30 -21.91
N HIS A 39 -1.65 -4.56 -22.29
CA HIS A 39 -2.75 -5.52 -22.41
C HIS A 39 -3.44 -5.76 -21.05
N GLU A 40 -2.67 -5.99 -19.98
CA GLU A 40 -3.20 -6.14 -18.63
C GLU A 40 -4.04 -4.92 -18.23
N LEU A 41 -3.49 -3.72 -18.36
CA LEU A 41 -4.14 -2.49 -17.94
C LEU A 41 -5.38 -2.16 -18.78
N HIS A 42 -5.35 -2.44 -20.09
CA HIS A 42 -6.54 -2.33 -20.94
C HIS A 42 -7.63 -3.31 -20.50
N THR A 43 -7.27 -4.57 -20.23
CA THR A 43 -8.21 -5.59 -19.73
C THR A 43 -8.86 -5.16 -18.41
N VAL A 44 -8.08 -4.62 -17.46
CA VAL A 44 -8.59 -4.08 -16.19
C VAL A 44 -9.67 -3.01 -16.45
N ARG A 45 -9.43 -2.09 -17.39
CA ARG A 45 -10.41 -1.05 -17.74
C ARG A 45 -11.64 -1.59 -18.44
N GLU A 46 -11.47 -2.51 -19.39
CA GLU A 46 -12.58 -3.14 -20.12
C GLU A 46 -13.52 -3.90 -19.20
N LEU A 47 -12.98 -4.49 -18.13
CA LEU A 47 -13.75 -5.13 -17.06
C LEU A 47 -14.44 -4.14 -16.11
N GLY A 48 -14.25 -2.83 -16.29
CA GLY A 48 -14.90 -1.78 -15.52
C GLY A 48 -14.18 -1.40 -14.24
N PHE A 49 -12.94 -1.83 -14.04
CA PHE A 49 -12.11 -1.39 -12.92
C PHE A 49 -11.39 -0.08 -13.27
N ASN A 50 -11.18 0.76 -12.27
CA ASN A 50 -10.49 2.04 -12.41
C ASN A 50 -9.36 2.24 -11.37
N LEU A 51 -9.10 1.22 -10.56
CA LEU A 51 -8.08 1.24 -9.52
C LEU A 51 -7.33 -0.09 -9.49
N LEU A 52 -6.02 0.00 -9.31
CA LEU A 52 -5.16 -1.13 -8.92
C LEU A 52 -4.45 -0.81 -7.60
N ARG A 53 -4.56 -1.70 -6.65
CA ARG A 53 -3.69 -1.66 -5.47
C ARG A 53 -2.46 -2.52 -5.75
N LYS A 54 -1.32 -1.87 -5.93
CA LYS A 54 -0.03 -2.56 -6.11
C LYS A 54 0.46 -3.06 -4.76
N HIS A 55 0.30 -4.35 -4.55
CA HIS A 55 0.47 -5.01 -3.25
C HIS A 55 1.94 -5.31 -2.95
N ALA A 56 2.48 -4.62 -1.95
CA ALA A 56 3.81 -4.80 -1.38
C ALA A 56 4.95 -4.88 -2.42
N LYS A 57 4.78 -4.25 -3.57
CA LYS A 57 5.71 -4.27 -4.70
C LYS A 57 5.83 -2.91 -5.36
N ILE A 58 7.02 -2.58 -5.82
CA ILE A 58 7.30 -1.43 -6.68
C ILE A 58 7.54 -1.96 -8.09
N GLU A 59 6.80 -1.43 -9.05
CA GLU A 59 6.96 -1.74 -10.47
C GLU A 59 8.02 -0.85 -11.12
N PRO A 60 8.55 -1.22 -12.30
CA PRO A 60 9.28 -0.29 -13.14
C PRO A 60 8.44 0.95 -13.46
N GLN A 61 9.06 2.14 -13.55
CA GLN A 61 8.34 3.41 -13.80
C GLN A 61 7.47 3.38 -15.06
N ARG A 62 7.79 2.54 -16.03
CA ARG A 62 6.97 2.35 -17.25
C ARG A 62 5.57 1.82 -16.94
N TRP A 63 5.41 0.99 -15.94
CA TRP A 63 4.09 0.51 -15.51
C TRP A 63 3.23 1.68 -15.02
N TYR A 64 3.77 2.55 -14.19
CA TYR A 64 3.06 3.75 -13.71
C TYR A 64 2.76 4.72 -14.86
N TYR A 65 3.69 4.88 -15.81
CA TYR A 65 3.45 5.68 -17.01
C TYR A 65 2.23 5.17 -17.81
N HIS A 66 2.07 3.87 -17.97
CA HIS A 66 0.90 3.31 -18.62
C HIS A 66 -0.37 3.52 -17.77
N CYS A 67 -0.31 3.43 -16.45
CA CYS A 67 -1.42 3.81 -15.57
C CYS A 67 -1.80 5.29 -15.74
N ASP A 68 -0.81 6.19 -15.80
CA ASP A 68 -1.02 7.61 -16.03
C ASP A 68 -1.76 7.86 -17.37
N LYS A 69 -1.29 7.23 -18.44
CA LYS A 69 -1.91 7.31 -19.79
C LYS A 69 -3.35 6.81 -19.83
N LEU A 70 -3.60 5.71 -19.16
CA LEU A 70 -4.89 5.01 -19.19
C LEU A 70 -5.87 5.53 -18.14
N GLY A 71 -5.41 6.38 -17.20
CA GLY A 71 -6.26 6.90 -16.15
C GLY A 71 -6.66 5.84 -15.12
N ILE A 72 -5.77 4.88 -14.83
CA ILE A 72 -5.94 3.91 -13.77
C ILE A 72 -5.37 4.52 -12.48
N ILE A 73 -6.16 4.55 -11.43
CA ILE A 73 -5.72 5.02 -10.12
C ILE A 73 -4.89 3.91 -9.47
N VAL A 74 -3.78 4.27 -8.85
CA VAL A 74 -2.91 3.34 -8.15
C VAL A 74 -2.93 3.63 -6.65
N TRP A 75 -3.19 2.61 -5.86
CA TRP A 75 -2.85 2.58 -4.44
C TRP A 75 -1.54 1.83 -4.30
N GLN A 76 -0.52 2.53 -3.88
CA GLN A 76 0.83 2.00 -3.83
C GLN A 76 1.20 1.57 -2.41
N ASP A 77 1.36 0.27 -2.22
CA ASP A 77 1.92 -0.26 -0.99
C ASP A 77 3.43 -0.01 -0.94
N MET A 78 3.93 0.30 0.25
CA MET A 78 5.36 0.21 0.51
C MET A 78 5.78 -1.26 0.57
N VAL A 79 7.02 -1.54 0.21
CA VAL A 79 7.55 -2.90 0.30
C VAL A 79 7.65 -3.29 1.78
N ASN A 80 6.78 -4.18 2.20
CA ASN A 80 6.79 -4.71 3.55
C ASN A 80 7.86 -5.81 3.64
N GLY A 81 8.57 -5.78 4.71
CA GLY A 81 9.61 -6.75 4.98
C GLY A 81 9.90 -6.73 6.48
N GLY A 82 10.99 -7.34 6.84
CA GLY A 82 11.42 -7.42 8.24
C GLY A 82 12.10 -8.75 8.51
N GLY A 83 12.27 -9.06 9.77
CA GLY A 83 12.72 -10.37 10.22
C GLY A 83 11.58 -11.40 10.22
N ALA A 84 11.90 -12.61 10.64
CA ALA A 84 10.88 -13.61 10.88
C ALA A 84 9.91 -13.15 11.97
N TYR A 85 8.63 -13.36 11.76
CA TYR A 85 7.58 -13.13 12.75
C TYR A 85 6.83 -14.42 13.04
N PRO A 86 6.33 -14.58 14.28
CA PRO A 86 5.61 -15.78 14.65
C PRO A 86 4.23 -15.78 13.97
N MET A 87 4.01 -16.73 13.08
CA MET A 87 2.76 -16.89 12.33
C MET A 87 1.53 -17.01 13.23
N TRP A 88 1.69 -17.64 14.41
CA TRP A 88 0.61 -17.77 15.37
C TRP A 88 0.06 -16.41 15.84
N TYR A 89 0.94 -15.41 15.98
CA TYR A 89 0.54 -14.07 16.38
C TYR A 89 0.00 -13.26 15.19
N VAL A 90 0.82 -13.11 14.15
CA VAL A 90 0.50 -12.22 13.02
C VAL A 90 -0.69 -12.74 12.20
N THR A 91 -0.83 -14.05 12.06
CA THR A 91 -1.91 -14.63 11.25
C THR A 91 -3.04 -15.20 12.10
N TYR A 92 -2.76 -16.23 12.91
CA TYR A 92 -3.84 -16.98 13.55
C TYR A 92 -4.53 -16.20 14.66
N LEU A 93 -3.76 -15.59 15.57
CA LEU A 93 -4.33 -14.83 16.69
C LEU A 93 -5.04 -13.56 16.19
N THR A 94 -4.42 -12.87 15.24
CA THR A 94 -4.97 -11.64 14.67
C THR A 94 -6.29 -11.91 13.95
N ASN A 95 -6.38 -12.97 13.13
CA ASN A 95 -7.64 -13.35 12.49
C ASN A 95 -8.72 -13.75 13.50
N ALA A 96 -8.35 -14.55 14.50
CA ALA A 96 -9.30 -15.01 15.52
C ALA A 96 -9.85 -13.86 16.40
N LEU A 97 -9.04 -12.85 16.67
CA LEU A 97 -9.35 -11.73 17.55
C LEU A 97 -9.38 -10.38 16.82
N GLN A 98 -9.56 -10.39 15.50
CA GLN A 98 -9.51 -9.19 14.65
C GLN A 98 -10.31 -7.99 15.20
N PRO A 99 -11.54 -8.14 15.68
CA PRO A 99 -12.28 -6.99 16.22
C PRO A 99 -11.63 -6.35 17.45
N LEU A 100 -10.93 -7.15 18.28
CA LEU A 100 -10.26 -6.70 19.50
C LEU A 100 -8.87 -6.15 19.20
N LEU A 101 -8.16 -6.72 18.23
CA LEU A 101 -6.79 -6.38 17.87
C LEU A 101 -6.69 -5.32 16.77
N ARG A 102 -7.80 -4.92 16.17
CA ARG A 102 -7.84 -3.95 15.07
C ARG A 102 -7.04 -2.67 15.38
N HIS A 103 -7.10 -2.20 16.61
CA HIS A 103 -6.39 -1.01 17.08
C HIS A 103 -5.24 -1.33 18.03
N ALA A 104 -4.72 -2.56 17.99
CA ALA A 104 -3.61 -2.96 18.82
C ALA A 104 -2.38 -2.06 18.59
N PRO A 105 -1.58 -1.79 19.64
CA PRO A 105 -0.38 -0.97 19.47
C PRO A 105 0.67 -1.71 18.62
N ASP A 106 1.43 -0.96 17.85
CA ASP A 106 2.53 -1.43 17.01
C ASP A 106 3.88 -0.80 17.39
N GLY A 107 3.96 -0.31 18.61
CA GLY A 107 5.15 0.35 19.16
C GLY A 107 6.23 -0.62 19.64
N LYS A 108 7.24 -0.06 20.31
CA LYS A 108 8.50 -0.72 20.70
C LYS A 108 8.35 -2.11 21.34
N LEU A 109 7.32 -2.31 22.15
CA LEU A 109 7.10 -3.60 22.84
C LEU A 109 6.69 -4.73 21.88
N LEU A 110 6.11 -4.40 20.75
CA LEU A 110 5.60 -5.37 19.77
C LEU A 110 6.46 -5.48 18.50
N TRP A 111 7.51 -4.66 18.35
CA TRP A 111 8.36 -4.69 17.16
C TRP A 111 8.93 -6.09 16.86
N GLY A 112 9.31 -6.84 17.90
CA GLY A 112 9.80 -8.21 17.74
C GLY A 112 8.75 -9.16 17.20
N LEU A 113 7.51 -9.05 17.68
CA LEU A 113 6.38 -9.88 17.24
C LEU A 113 5.92 -9.52 15.81
N LEU A 114 6.15 -8.30 15.39
CA LEU A 114 5.79 -7.81 14.04
C LEU A 114 6.97 -7.88 13.06
N GLY A 115 8.07 -8.55 13.43
CA GLY A 115 9.24 -8.73 12.55
C GLY A 115 10.14 -7.50 12.41
N ARG A 116 10.00 -6.50 13.29
CA ARG A 116 10.75 -5.22 13.24
C ARG A 116 11.64 -4.97 14.47
N GLY A 117 12.07 -6.02 15.13
CA GLY A 117 12.97 -5.91 16.30
C GLY A 117 14.32 -5.24 15.99
N SER A 118 14.87 -5.42 14.79
CA SER A 118 16.13 -4.80 14.36
C SER A 118 15.98 -3.30 14.08
N ALA A 119 16.82 -2.48 14.71
CA ALA A 119 16.87 -1.03 14.43
C ALA A 119 17.24 -0.77 12.97
N ARG A 120 18.23 -1.50 12.44
CA ARG A 120 18.64 -1.41 11.03
C ARG A 120 17.48 -1.64 10.08
N SER A 121 16.66 -2.69 10.33
CA SER A 121 15.49 -2.98 9.48
C SER A 121 14.46 -1.85 9.49
N ARG A 122 14.27 -1.17 10.64
CA ARG A 122 13.37 -0.02 10.72
C ARG A 122 13.91 1.21 10.00
N GLU A 123 15.23 1.45 10.09
CA GLU A 123 15.90 2.54 9.39
C GLU A 123 15.88 2.31 7.87
N GLU A 124 16.15 1.09 7.42
CA GLU A 124 16.05 0.68 6.01
C GLU A 124 14.63 0.93 5.47
N TYR A 125 13.60 0.47 6.17
CA TYR A 125 12.23 0.71 5.78
C TYR A 125 11.90 2.21 5.66
N SER A 126 12.33 3.01 6.65
CA SER A 126 12.05 4.46 6.62
C SER A 126 12.74 5.16 5.45
N ARG A 127 13.92 4.69 5.06
CA ARG A 127 14.66 5.18 3.89
C ARG A 127 13.96 4.76 2.60
N GLU A 128 13.64 3.49 2.46
CA GLU A 128 12.92 2.95 1.29
C GLU A 128 11.57 3.63 1.08
N LEU A 129 10.84 3.94 2.16
CA LEU A 129 9.60 4.71 2.09
C LEU A 129 9.83 6.09 1.46
N ALA A 130 10.86 6.80 1.91
CA ALA A 130 11.18 8.12 1.37
C ALA A 130 11.67 8.05 -0.09
N ASP A 131 12.50 7.05 -0.40
CA ASP A 131 13.01 6.80 -1.75
C ASP A 131 11.86 6.45 -2.72
N THR A 132 10.91 5.64 -2.27
CA THR A 132 9.70 5.28 -3.04
C THR A 132 8.87 6.51 -3.38
N VAL A 133 8.58 7.36 -2.40
CA VAL A 133 7.82 8.60 -2.65
C VAL A 133 8.58 9.52 -3.58
N SER A 134 9.90 9.65 -3.40
CA SER A 134 10.75 10.46 -4.27
C SER A 134 10.76 9.96 -5.71
N ALA A 135 10.81 8.64 -5.91
CA ALA A 135 10.86 8.03 -7.23
C ALA A 135 9.52 8.04 -7.96
N LEU A 136 8.40 7.86 -7.22
CA LEU A 136 7.08 7.62 -7.81
C LEU A 136 6.10 8.78 -7.65
N GLY A 137 6.35 9.74 -6.75
CA GLY A 137 5.43 10.83 -6.45
C GLY A 137 5.10 11.76 -7.64
N GLN A 138 5.87 11.67 -8.71
CA GLN A 138 5.63 12.37 -9.97
C GLN A 138 4.48 11.77 -10.80
N HIS A 139 4.07 10.51 -10.54
CA HIS A 139 3.02 9.83 -11.29
C HIS A 139 1.63 10.27 -10.83
N PRO A 140 0.82 10.92 -11.68
CA PRO A 140 -0.51 11.38 -11.30
C PRO A 140 -1.49 10.24 -11.05
N SER A 141 -1.21 9.03 -11.52
CA SER A 141 -2.01 7.83 -11.25
C SER A 141 -2.00 7.43 -9.77
N ILE A 142 -0.92 7.71 -9.03
CA ILE A 142 -0.85 7.37 -7.61
C ILE A 142 -1.82 8.25 -6.83
N GLY A 143 -2.85 7.64 -6.27
CA GLY A 143 -3.89 8.32 -5.48
C GLY A 143 -3.80 8.08 -3.98
N CYS A 144 -3.10 7.01 -3.57
CA CYS A 144 -2.97 6.64 -2.16
C CYS A 144 -1.66 5.90 -1.90
N TRP A 145 -1.03 6.23 -0.79
CA TRP A 145 0.12 5.49 -0.23
C TRP A 145 -0.35 4.55 0.87
N VAL A 146 0.14 3.31 0.86
CA VAL A 146 -0.20 2.30 1.87
C VAL A 146 1.10 1.84 2.55
N PRO A 147 1.44 2.40 3.74
CA PRO A 147 2.71 2.08 4.40
C PRO A 147 2.77 0.65 4.92
N PHE A 148 1.65 0.09 5.38
CA PHE A 148 1.65 -1.27 5.93
C PHE A 148 0.46 -2.09 5.42
N ASN A 149 0.71 -3.38 5.23
CA ASN A 149 -0.29 -4.36 4.84
C ASN A 149 -0.47 -5.40 5.95
N GLU A 150 -1.68 -5.52 6.48
CA GLU A 150 -2.12 -6.60 7.39
C GLU A 150 -1.17 -6.89 8.56
N GLY A 151 -0.53 -5.87 9.11
CA GLY A 151 0.40 -6.01 10.23
C GLY A 151 1.75 -6.64 9.89
N TRP A 152 1.99 -7.04 8.63
CA TRP A 152 3.23 -7.67 8.20
C TRP A 152 4.40 -6.69 8.21
N GLY A 153 5.29 -6.85 9.18
CA GLY A 153 6.40 -5.93 9.38
C GLY A 153 6.00 -4.51 9.80
N GLN A 154 4.80 -4.34 10.33
CA GLN A 154 4.29 -3.05 10.81
C GLN A 154 5.02 -2.59 12.06
N PHE A 155 5.30 -1.31 12.14
CA PHE A 155 5.83 -0.65 13.34
C PHE A 155 5.56 0.85 13.28
N ASP A 156 5.22 1.44 14.41
CA ASP A 156 5.02 2.89 14.53
C ASP A 156 4.22 3.51 13.35
N ALA A 157 3.11 2.88 12.94
CA ALA A 157 2.35 3.24 11.73
C ALA A 157 1.95 4.71 11.70
N GLU A 158 1.61 5.29 12.84
CA GLU A 158 1.31 6.73 12.94
C GLU A 158 2.51 7.60 12.53
N LYS A 159 3.75 7.19 12.87
CA LYS A 159 4.96 7.92 12.45
C LYS A 159 5.20 7.78 10.95
N ALA A 160 5.00 6.57 10.40
CA ALA A 160 5.13 6.34 8.97
C ALA A 160 4.11 7.17 8.17
N THR A 161 2.86 7.22 8.63
CA THR A 161 1.80 8.08 8.06
C THR A 161 2.17 9.55 8.09
N LYS A 162 2.69 10.05 9.22
CA LYS A 162 3.16 11.45 9.33
C LYS A 162 4.33 11.73 8.39
N ALA A 163 5.26 10.79 8.25
CA ALA A 163 6.38 10.92 7.31
C ALA A 163 5.90 10.98 5.86
N LEU A 164 4.97 10.10 5.46
CA LEU A 164 4.35 10.12 4.14
C LEU A 164 3.68 11.46 3.83
N ARG A 165 2.88 11.98 4.76
CA ARG A 165 2.21 13.28 4.60
C ARG A 165 3.18 14.45 4.51
N ALA A 166 4.35 14.35 5.16
CA ALA A 166 5.38 15.36 5.05
C ALA A 166 6.10 15.31 3.70
N LEU A 167 6.28 14.10 3.14
CA LEU A 167 6.92 13.88 1.84
C LEU A 167 5.97 14.17 0.68
N ASP A 168 4.71 13.77 0.82
CA ASP A 168 3.67 13.97 -0.19
C ASP A 168 2.33 14.35 0.47
N PRO A 169 2.05 15.65 0.63
CA PRO A 169 0.80 16.12 1.23
C PRO A 169 -0.40 16.05 0.27
N THR A 170 -0.23 15.59 -0.96
CA THR A 170 -1.25 15.66 -2.02
C THR A 170 -2.03 14.36 -2.19
N ARG A 171 -1.52 13.21 -1.70
CA ARG A 171 -2.15 11.90 -1.81
C ARG A 171 -2.74 11.46 -0.49
N LEU A 172 -3.72 10.57 -0.60
CA LEU A 172 -4.30 9.91 0.56
C LEU A 172 -3.31 8.92 1.18
N VAL A 173 -3.55 8.56 2.43
CA VAL A 173 -2.81 7.49 3.12
C VAL A 173 -3.81 6.49 3.71
N ASP A 174 -3.65 5.21 3.37
CA ASP A 174 -4.27 4.07 4.03
C ASP A 174 -3.23 3.44 4.97
N GLU A 175 -3.31 3.76 6.26
CA GLU A 175 -2.24 3.53 7.23
C GLU A 175 -1.81 2.07 7.38
N ALA A 176 -2.77 1.14 7.39
CA ALA A 176 -2.50 -0.23 7.86
C ALA A 176 -3.26 -1.32 7.12
N SER A 177 -4.05 -0.99 6.11
CA SER A 177 -4.77 -1.94 5.25
C SER A 177 -5.40 -3.12 5.99
N GLY A 178 -6.28 -2.83 6.96
CA GLY A 178 -7.15 -3.79 7.62
C GLY A 178 -6.76 -4.21 9.03
N TRP A 179 -5.47 -4.36 9.37
CA TRP A 179 -5.02 -4.79 10.68
C TRP A 179 -4.18 -3.73 11.39
N PHE A 180 -4.28 -3.68 12.71
CA PHE A 180 -3.55 -2.75 13.58
C PHE A 180 -3.66 -1.28 13.13
N ASP A 181 -4.86 -0.89 12.63
CA ASP A 181 -5.15 0.47 12.24
C ASP A 181 -5.12 1.41 13.47
N ARG A 182 -4.21 2.38 13.45
CA ARG A 182 -4.05 3.36 14.53
C ARG A 182 -4.92 4.60 14.33
N GLY A 183 -5.66 4.68 13.23
CA GLY A 183 -6.54 5.78 12.91
C GLY A 183 -5.84 7.03 12.36
N GLY A 184 -4.58 6.90 11.95
CA GLY A 184 -3.81 8.00 11.36
C GLY A 184 -4.08 8.23 9.87
N GLY A 185 -4.66 7.23 9.17
CA GLY A 185 -4.94 7.29 7.74
C GLY A 185 -6.14 8.16 7.36
N ASP A 186 -6.27 8.44 6.06
CA ASP A 186 -7.45 9.10 5.48
C ASP A 186 -8.54 8.09 5.13
N VAL A 187 -8.14 6.84 4.96
CA VAL A 187 -8.97 5.69 4.62
C VAL A 187 -8.82 4.63 5.72
N HIS A 188 -9.91 3.95 6.01
CA HIS A 188 -9.93 2.82 6.91
C HIS A 188 -10.31 1.57 6.13
N SER A 189 -9.40 0.64 6.02
CA SER A 189 -9.64 -0.70 5.47
C SER A 189 -10.34 -1.59 6.49
N ILE A 190 -11.28 -2.40 6.03
CA ILE A 190 -12.10 -3.32 6.85
C ILE A 190 -12.12 -4.72 6.24
#